data_8465df3aa31ae2f12179c60a59dd1399
#
_entry.id   8465df3aa31ae2f12179c60a59dd1399
#
_cell.length_a   1.000
_cell.length_b   1.000
_cell.length_c   1.000
_cell.angle_alpha   90.00
_cell.angle_beta   90.00
_cell.angle_gamma   90.00
#
_symmetry.space_group_name_H-M   'P 1'
#
loop_
_entity.id
_entity.type
_entity.pdbx_description
1 polymer ?
#
loop_
_entity_poly.entity_id
_entity_poly.type
_entity_poly.pdbx_seq_one_letter_code
_entity_poly.pdbx_strand_id
1 'polypeptide(L)'
;MRKDIYKSKRTKRTEITSWALIVVVVLALLSPFIYRKVLVRDSVTEHKELLVITKGKAKKVDRGYNWKKRHYSGASKTTTMYYVRVNASDLDCGEETMDVEVSSSIYDNVVEGEYHEFTVVTDTLITGKKRVRIYY
;
A
#
# COMPACT_ATOMS: atom_id res chain seq x y z
N MET A 1 52.87 -27.77 11.24
CA MET A 1 52.23 -26.80 12.17
C MET A 1 51.78 -25.49 11.52
N ARG A 2 52.53 -24.88 10.64
CA ARG A 2 52.11 -23.60 10.02
C ARG A 2 50.91 -23.70 9.04
N LYS A 3 50.67 -24.82 8.41
CA LYS A 3 49.58 -25.04 7.47
C LYS A 3 48.19 -25.13 8.14
N ASP A 4 48.11 -25.63 9.34
CA ASP A 4 46.85 -25.83 10.06
C ASP A 4 46.31 -24.52 10.66
N ILE A 5 47.20 -23.61 11.01
CA ILE A 5 46.84 -22.27 11.52
C ILE A 5 46.21 -21.42 10.41
N TYR A 6 46.68 -21.56 9.18
CA TYR A 6 46.11 -20.83 8.03
C TYR A 6 44.74 -21.38 7.60
N LYS A 7 44.50 -22.68 7.70
CA LYS A 7 43.20 -23.27 7.45
C LYS A 7 42.14 -22.81 8.46
N SER A 8 42.52 -22.77 9.74
CA SER A 8 41.60 -22.34 10.81
C SER A 8 41.16 -20.88 10.68
N LYS A 9 42.07 -19.98 10.28
CA LYS A 9 41.74 -18.58 10.07
C LYS A 9 40.82 -18.35 8.84
N ARG A 10 41.02 -19.15 7.79
CA ARG A 10 40.22 -19.03 6.55
C ARG A 10 38.79 -19.55 6.73
N THR A 11 38.61 -20.66 7.46
CA THR A 11 37.30 -21.21 7.80
C THR A 11 36.51 -20.28 8.72
N LYS A 12 37.11 -19.70 9.74
CA LYS A 12 36.44 -18.75 10.60
C LYS A 12 35.97 -17.49 9.86
N ARG A 13 36.77 -17.01 8.91
CA ARG A 13 36.44 -15.81 8.14
C ARG A 13 35.30 -16.08 7.14
N THR A 14 35.21 -17.25 6.56
CA THR A 14 34.11 -17.66 5.68
C THR A 14 32.81 -17.91 6.46
N GLU A 15 32.88 -18.45 7.66
CA GLU A 15 31.71 -18.63 8.52
C GLU A 15 31.12 -17.28 8.96
N ILE A 16 31.92 -16.32 9.38
CA ILE A 16 31.47 -14.98 9.78
C ILE A 16 30.82 -14.24 8.59
N THR A 17 31.38 -14.35 7.39
CA THR A 17 30.78 -13.74 6.20
C THR A 17 29.46 -14.41 5.78
N SER A 18 29.32 -15.72 5.95
CA SER A 18 28.06 -16.44 5.72
C SER A 18 26.98 -16.03 6.68
N TRP A 19 27.28 -15.92 7.98
CA TRP A 19 26.33 -15.45 8.98
C TRP A 19 25.91 -14.00 8.75
N ALA A 20 26.83 -13.12 8.41
CA ALA A 20 26.54 -11.73 8.08
C ALA A 20 25.59 -11.63 6.87
N LEU A 21 25.80 -12.46 5.85
CA LEU A 21 24.94 -12.52 4.66
C LEU A 21 23.53 -12.99 5.01
N ILE A 22 23.39 -14.01 5.84
CA ILE A 22 22.09 -14.51 6.32
C ILE A 22 21.36 -13.44 7.10
N VAL A 23 22.01 -12.73 7.98
CA VAL A 23 21.42 -11.63 8.76
C VAL A 23 20.92 -10.50 7.84
N VAL A 24 21.70 -10.11 6.84
CA VAL A 24 21.31 -9.09 5.87
C VAL A 24 20.09 -9.52 5.05
N VAL A 25 20.04 -10.77 4.60
CA VAL A 25 18.89 -11.31 3.87
C VAL A 25 17.64 -11.36 4.74
N VAL A 26 17.76 -11.80 5.99
CA VAL A 26 16.62 -11.83 6.93
C VAL A 26 16.12 -10.41 7.22
N LEU A 27 17.00 -9.44 7.42
CA LEU A 27 16.62 -8.04 7.61
C LEU A 27 15.95 -7.46 6.37
N ALA A 28 16.42 -7.79 5.17
CA ALA A 28 15.81 -7.36 3.92
C ALA A 28 14.41 -7.94 3.73
N LEU A 29 14.18 -9.21 4.09
CA LEU A 29 12.88 -9.86 4.03
C LEU A 29 11.89 -9.33 5.07
N LEU A 30 12.38 -8.97 6.25
CA LEU A 30 11.55 -8.41 7.33
C LEU A 30 11.32 -6.90 7.19
N SER A 31 12.14 -6.21 6.39
CA SER A 31 12.10 -4.77 6.20
C SER A 31 10.70 -4.24 5.82
N PRO A 32 9.95 -4.80 4.85
CA PRO A 32 8.62 -4.29 4.53
C PRO A 32 7.61 -4.51 5.66
N PHE A 33 7.81 -5.54 6.48
CA PHE A 33 6.94 -5.84 7.61
C PHE A 33 7.17 -4.88 8.78
N ILE A 34 8.45 -4.62 9.07
CA ILE A 34 8.88 -3.66 10.09
C ILE A 34 8.50 -2.25 9.65
N TYR A 35 8.70 -1.91 8.38
CA TYR A 35 8.37 -0.61 7.81
C TYR A 35 6.88 -0.27 7.97
N ARG A 36 6.00 -1.23 7.73
CA ARG A 36 4.54 -1.04 7.91
C ARG A 36 4.12 -0.88 9.36
N LYS A 37 4.74 -1.62 10.29
CA LYS A 37 4.39 -1.55 11.73
C LYS A 37 5.05 -0.39 12.46
N VAL A 38 6.26 -0.03 12.08
CA VAL A 38 7.05 1.00 12.78
C VAL A 38 6.72 2.40 12.31
N LEU A 39 6.29 2.57 11.04
CA LEU A 39 5.94 3.89 10.51
C LEU A 39 4.59 4.42 10.98
N VAL A 40 3.67 3.56 11.34
CA VAL A 40 2.37 3.97 11.88
C VAL A 40 2.43 3.90 13.40
N ARG A 41 2.41 5.06 14.04
CA ARG A 41 2.40 5.18 15.49
C ARG A 41 1.03 4.88 16.09
N ASP A 42 0.00 5.36 15.44
CA ASP A 42 -1.39 5.24 15.88
C ASP A 42 -2.32 5.21 14.69
N SER A 43 -3.43 4.49 14.81
CA SER A 43 -4.45 4.39 13.77
C SER A 43 -5.82 4.48 14.43
N VAL A 44 -6.59 5.46 14.01
CA VAL A 44 -7.95 5.69 14.49
C VAL A 44 -8.93 5.45 13.36
N THR A 45 -9.94 4.62 13.62
CA THR A 45 -11.03 4.35 12.67
C THR A 45 -12.31 4.98 13.18
N GLU A 46 -12.91 5.82 12.37
CA GLU A 46 -14.15 6.52 12.68
C GLU A 46 -15.15 6.37 11.53
N HIS A 47 -16.43 6.34 11.86
CA HIS A 47 -17.51 6.45 10.89
C HIS A 47 -17.94 7.90 10.81
N LYS A 48 -17.89 8.49 9.64
CA LYS A 48 -18.27 9.90 9.40
C LYS A 48 -19.19 10.01 8.20
N GLU A 49 -20.15 10.89 8.31
CA GLU A 49 -20.96 11.30 7.16
C GLU A 49 -20.22 12.35 6.34
N LEU A 50 -19.97 12.02 5.09
CA LEU A 50 -19.28 12.91 4.15
C LEU A 50 -20.19 13.26 2.98
N LEU A 51 -20.10 14.50 2.55
CA LEU A 51 -20.84 14.99 1.39
C LEU A 51 -20.24 14.41 0.11
N VAL A 52 -21.06 13.76 -0.68
CA VAL A 52 -20.70 13.28 -2.01
C VAL A 52 -20.82 14.41 -3.02
N ILE A 53 -19.70 14.82 -3.59
CA ILE A 53 -19.67 15.93 -4.57
C ILE A 53 -20.01 15.43 -5.96
N THR A 54 -19.35 14.35 -6.40
CA THR A 54 -19.54 13.78 -7.73
C THR A 54 -19.17 12.30 -7.75
N LYS A 55 -19.62 11.59 -8.76
CA LYS A 55 -19.27 10.18 -9.04
C LYS A 55 -18.63 10.08 -10.41
N GLY A 56 -17.72 9.11 -10.56
CA GLY A 56 -17.05 8.89 -11.83
C GLY A 56 -16.70 7.43 -12.08
N LYS A 57 -16.42 7.14 -13.34
CA LYS A 57 -15.95 5.83 -13.80
C LYS A 57 -14.63 6.01 -14.51
N ALA A 58 -13.68 5.13 -14.22
CA ALA A 58 -12.42 5.05 -14.93
C ALA A 58 -12.21 3.65 -15.49
N LYS A 59 -11.61 3.55 -16.65
CA LYS A 59 -11.26 2.26 -17.25
C LYS A 59 -9.79 1.99 -17.02
N LYS A 60 -9.50 0.87 -16.39
CA LYS A 60 -8.14 0.36 -16.24
C LYS A 60 -7.91 -0.75 -17.25
N VAL A 61 -6.89 -0.60 -18.07
CA VAL A 61 -6.50 -1.60 -19.07
C VAL A 61 -5.25 -2.32 -18.54
N ASP A 62 -5.42 -3.58 -18.19
CA ASP A 62 -4.32 -4.45 -17.80
C ASP A 62 -3.87 -5.28 -19.01
N ARG A 63 -2.62 -5.09 -19.42
CA ARG A 63 -1.99 -5.90 -20.46
C ARG A 63 -1.23 -7.05 -19.80
N GLY A 64 -1.69 -8.28 -20.06
CA GLY A 64 -1.00 -9.47 -19.61
C GLY A 64 0.35 -9.63 -20.29
N TYR A 65 1.40 -9.93 -19.51
CA TYR A 65 2.71 -10.27 -20.05
C TYR A 65 2.81 -11.78 -20.30
N ASN A 66 3.15 -12.16 -21.53
CA ASN A 66 3.35 -13.56 -21.86
C ASN A 66 4.83 -13.96 -21.67
N TRP A 67 5.12 -14.65 -20.59
CA TRP A 67 6.47 -15.09 -20.22
C TRP A 67 7.11 -16.05 -21.22
N LYS A 68 6.31 -16.89 -21.90
CA LYS A 68 6.81 -17.84 -22.90
C LYS A 68 7.32 -17.14 -24.15
N LYS A 69 6.63 -16.09 -24.57
CA LYS A 69 6.97 -15.31 -25.77
C LYS A 69 7.77 -14.05 -25.47
N ARG A 70 8.01 -13.75 -24.19
CA ARG A 70 8.74 -12.57 -23.71
C ARG A 70 8.23 -11.23 -24.29
N HIS A 71 6.92 -11.12 -24.50
CA HIS A 71 6.29 -9.89 -24.92
C HIS A 71 4.91 -9.77 -24.31
N TYR A 72 4.35 -8.57 -24.33
CA TYR A 72 2.98 -8.34 -23.90
C TYR A 72 2.02 -9.02 -24.87
N SER A 73 1.13 -9.86 -24.34
CA SER A 73 0.07 -10.45 -25.15
C SER A 73 -0.89 -9.37 -25.62
N GLY A 74 -1.42 -9.47 -26.84
CA GLY A 74 -2.41 -8.55 -27.36
C GLY A 74 -3.79 -8.61 -26.65
N ALA A 75 -3.98 -9.60 -25.74
CA ALA A 75 -5.17 -9.71 -24.90
C ALA A 75 -5.06 -8.72 -23.74
N SER A 76 -5.78 -7.61 -23.82
CA SER A 76 -5.95 -6.65 -22.74
C SER A 76 -7.25 -6.92 -22.00
N LYS A 77 -7.16 -6.98 -20.66
CA LYS A 77 -8.35 -7.01 -19.80
C LYS A 77 -8.69 -5.58 -19.39
N THR A 78 -9.86 -5.10 -19.78
CA THR A 78 -10.37 -3.80 -19.35
C THR A 78 -11.26 -3.97 -18.14
N THR A 79 -10.90 -3.32 -17.04
CA THR A 79 -11.68 -3.29 -15.82
C THR A 79 -12.23 -1.88 -15.61
N THR A 80 -13.52 -1.75 -15.34
CA THR A 80 -14.14 -0.47 -14.97
C THR A 80 -14.00 -0.27 -13.47
N MET A 81 -13.38 0.84 -13.08
CA MET A 81 -13.28 1.27 -11.69
C MET A 81 -14.32 2.34 -11.43
N TYR A 82 -15.00 2.23 -10.29
CA TYR A 82 -16.01 3.19 -9.85
C TYR A 82 -15.44 3.98 -8.67
N TYR A 83 -15.58 5.28 -8.70
CA TYR A 83 -15.15 6.12 -7.59
C TYR A 83 -16.17 7.21 -7.28
N VAL A 84 -16.15 7.63 -6.04
CA VAL A 84 -16.99 8.70 -5.48
C VAL A 84 -16.06 9.76 -4.92
N ARG A 85 -16.27 11.00 -5.32
CA ARG A 85 -15.54 12.14 -4.77
C ARG A 85 -16.30 12.72 -3.59
N VAL A 86 -15.66 12.78 -2.45
CA VAL A 86 -16.23 13.26 -1.21
C VAL A 86 -15.53 14.52 -0.72
N ASN A 87 -16.26 15.34 0.05
CA ASN A 87 -15.66 16.49 0.72
C ASN A 87 -14.81 16.01 1.90
N ALA A 88 -13.54 16.31 1.88
CA ALA A 88 -12.56 15.96 2.90
C ALA A 88 -12.02 17.17 3.67
N SER A 89 -12.64 18.34 3.54
CA SER A 89 -12.18 19.57 4.21
C SER A 89 -12.16 19.47 5.73
N ASP A 90 -13.08 18.69 6.32
CA ASP A 90 -13.17 18.45 7.77
C ASP A 90 -12.20 17.36 8.27
N LEU A 91 -11.45 16.74 7.37
CA LEU A 91 -10.46 15.72 7.67
C LEU A 91 -9.06 16.33 7.71
N ASP A 92 -8.22 15.83 8.61
CA ASP A 92 -6.82 16.26 8.76
C ASP A 92 -5.89 15.77 7.63
N CYS A 93 -6.36 15.76 6.38
CA CYS A 93 -5.59 15.26 5.25
C CYS A 93 -4.91 16.35 4.40
N GLY A 94 -5.26 17.63 4.64
CA GLY A 94 -4.76 18.76 3.87
C GLY A 94 -5.35 18.90 2.46
N GLU A 95 -6.32 18.05 2.10
CA GLU A 95 -7.03 18.07 0.82
C GLU A 95 -8.50 18.46 1.04
N GLU A 96 -9.07 19.19 0.09
CA GLU A 96 -10.48 19.57 0.14
C GLU A 96 -11.41 18.45 -0.28
N THR A 97 -10.94 17.61 -1.20
CA THR A 97 -11.69 16.49 -1.76
C THR A 97 -10.83 15.24 -1.88
N MET A 98 -11.45 14.07 -1.71
CA MET A 98 -10.80 12.77 -1.92
C MET A 98 -11.66 11.87 -2.78
N ASP A 99 -11.02 11.06 -3.61
CA ASP A 99 -11.68 10.04 -4.41
C ASP A 99 -11.64 8.70 -3.68
N VAL A 100 -12.79 8.09 -3.52
CA VAL A 100 -12.98 6.79 -2.86
C VAL A 100 -13.38 5.76 -3.90
N GLU A 101 -12.61 4.68 -4.03
CA GLU A 101 -12.97 3.56 -4.88
C GLU A 101 -14.09 2.74 -4.23
N VAL A 102 -15.14 2.47 -4.99
CA VAL A 102 -16.32 1.74 -4.53
C VAL A 102 -16.69 0.64 -5.51
N SER A 103 -17.53 -0.30 -5.06
CA SER A 103 -18.12 -1.30 -5.94
C SER A 103 -19.20 -0.69 -6.83
N SER A 104 -19.56 -1.37 -7.91
CA SER A 104 -20.63 -0.92 -8.82
C SER A 104 -21.97 -0.77 -8.10
N SER A 105 -22.31 -1.66 -7.18
CA SER A 105 -23.56 -1.61 -6.42
C SER A 105 -23.62 -0.38 -5.50
N ILE A 106 -22.51 -0.04 -4.86
CA ILE A 106 -22.40 1.16 -4.01
C ILE A 106 -22.48 2.42 -4.88
N TYR A 107 -21.79 2.43 -6.01
CA TYR A 107 -21.83 3.52 -6.97
C TYR A 107 -23.25 3.86 -7.43
N ASP A 108 -24.07 2.84 -7.68
CA ASP A 108 -25.46 3.01 -8.12
C ASP A 108 -26.36 3.55 -7.00
N ASN A 109 -26.07 3.23 -5.75
CA ASN A 109 -26.84 3.66 -4.58
C ASN A 109 -26.45 5.03 -4.02
N VAL A 110 -25.23 5.49 -4.28
CA VAL A 110 -24.76 6.79 -3.82
C VAL A 110 -25.33 7.90 -4.68
N VAL A 111 -25.87 8.94 -4.05
CA VAL A 111 -26.47 10.10 -4.72
C VAL A 111 -25.55 11.32 -4.56
N GLU A 112 -25.27 12.00 -5.67
CA GLU A 112 -24.51 13.26 -5.64
C GLU A 112 -25.27 14.35 -4.88
N GLY A 113 -24.56 15.12 -4.06
CA GLY A 113 -25.12 16.19 -3.25
C GLY A 113 -25.72 15.73 -1.92
N GLU A 114 -25.66 14.44 -1.60
CA GLU A 114 -26.14 13.88 -0.34
C GLU A 114 -24.99 13.44 0.55
N TYR A 115 -25.26 13.35 1.86
CA TYR A 115 -24.33 12.81 2.84
C TYR A 115 -24.49 11.29 2.92
N HIS A 116 -23.37 10.59 2.91
CA HIS A 116 -23.32 9.14 3.11
C HIS A 116 -22.28 8.81 4.17
N GLU A 117 -22.50 7.71 4.88
CA GLU A 117 -21.56 7.23 5.92
C GLU A 117 -20.36 6.55 5.26
N PHE A 118 -19.18 6.98 5.65
CA PHE A 118 -17.89 6.41 5.23
C PHE A 118 -17.05 6.04 6.44
N THR A 119 -16.23 5.03 6.27
CA THR A 119 -15.22 4.66 7.25
C THR A 119 -13.94 5.43 6.97
N VAL A 120 -13.54 6.28 7.90
CA VAL A 120 -12.35 7.11 7.81
C VAL A 120 -11.28 6.53 8.72
N VAL A 121 -10.15 6.15 8.16
CA VAL A 121 -8.98 5.65 8.90
C VAL A 121 -7.90 6.71 8.86
N THR A 122 -7.55 7.24 10.02
CA THR A 122 -6.47 8.21 10.18
C THR A 122 -5.27 7.53 10.82
N ASP A 123 -4.21 7.38 10.05
CA ASP A 123 -2.93 6.86 10.51
C ASP A 123 -2.01 8.02 10.89
N THR A 124 -1.54 8.03 12.13
CA THR A 124 -0.49 8.96 12.57
C THR A 124 0.87 8.27 12.40
N LEU A 125 1.70 8.83 11.54
CA LEU A 125 3.04 8.33 11.30
C LEU A 125 3.99 8.74 12.44
N ILE A 126 5.12 8.03 12.57
CA ILE A 126 6.17 8.37 13.56
C ILE A 126 6.67 9.80 13.37
N THR A 127 6.68 10.30 12.14
CA THR A 127 7.07 11.68 11.79
C THR A 127 6.06 12.75 12.24
N GLY A 128 4.90 12.36 12.79
CA GLY A 128 3.79 13.23 13.13
C GLY A 128 2.86 13.56 11.97
N LYS A 129 3.17 13.13 10.75
CA LYS A 129 2.27 13.28 9.60
C LYS A 129 1.06 12.37 9.75
N LYS A 130 -0.10 12.85 9.36
CA LYS A 130 -1.34 12.10 9.30
C LYS A 130 -1.64 11.67 7.88
N ARG A 131 -2.03 10.42 7.71
CA ARG A 131 -2.51 9.86 6.45
C ARG A 131 -3.94 9.39 6.62
N VAL A 132 -4.83 9.96 5.83
CA VAL A 132 -6.26 9.64 5.87
C VAL A 132 -6.60 8.71 4.71
N ARG A 133 -7.33 7.66 5.02
CA ARG A 133 -7.90 6.73 4.04
C ARG A 133 -9.40 6.65 4.26
N ILE A 134 -10.16 6.66 3.20
CA ILE A 134 -11.62 6.62 3.26
C ILE A 134 -12.12 5.37 2.54
N TYR A 135 -13.02 4.66 3.20
CA TYR A 135 -13.70 3.47 2.68
C TYR A 135 -15.20 3.64 2.82
N TYR A 136 -15.92 3.01 1.90
CA TYR A 136 -17.37 2.94 2.01
C TYR A 136 -17.80 1.73 2.83
#